data_4293327ec6b1c6c814d095dc7044a465
#
_entry.id   4293327ec6b1c6c814d095dc7044a465
#
_cell.length_a   1.000
_cell.length_b   1.000
_cell.length_c   1.000
_cell.angle_alpha   90.00
_cell.angle_beta   90.00
_cell.angle_gamma   90.00
#
_symmetry.space_group_name_H-M   'P 1'
#
loop_
_entity.id
_entity.type
_entity.pdbx_description
1 polymer ?
#
loop_
_entity_poly.entity_id
_entity_poly.type
_entity_poly.pdbx_seq_one_letter_code
_entity_poly.pdbx_strand_id
1 'polypeptide(L)'
;DNDENCRAIVLCAEGKNFCAGAQFHNDGSRGGEITAKNADGSARHLYDAAFDLFSCKTPVVAAVQGAAVGGGLGVACFADFRIAAPEARFTANFARLGFHHGFALTVTLPALVGQQKALELLYTGARINGDEAAKIGLVDHLVPLADLRSSAIDFASEIATSAPLAVESIRQTMRGHLPQAVKAATDREKEEQDRLRGTDDWKEGVAAMNERRVPNFSRK
;
A
#
# COMPACT_ATOMS: atom_id res chain seq x y z
N ASP A 1 -5.04 5.07 -18.03
CA ASP A 1 -6.11 4.10 -18.30
C ASP A 1 -6.96 4.46 -19.53
N ASN A 2 -7.03 5.74 -19.88
CA ASN A 2 -7.79 6.24 -21.03
C ASN A 2 -6.95 6.43 -22.31
N ASP A 3 -5.66 6.16 -22.25
CA ASP A 3 -4.74 6.19 -23.39
C ASP A 3 -4.59 4.79 -23.97
N GLU A 4 -5.12 4.56 -25.17
CA GLU A 4 -5.08 3.29 -25.87
C GLU A 4 -3.64 2.82 -26.21
N ASN A 5 -2.67 3.73 -26.18
CA ASN A 5 -1.26 3.41 -26.37
C ASN A 5 -0.56 2.98 -25.07
N CYS A 6 -1.15 3.23 -23.89
CA CYS A 6 -0.61 2.82 -22.62
C CYS A 6 -0.95 1.35 -22.33
N ARG A 7 0.04 0.46 -22.44
CA ARG A 7 -0.13 -0.99 -22.27
C ARG A 7 0.29 -1.53 -20.90
N ALA A 8 1.11 -0.76 -20.16
CA ALA A 8 1.51 -1.04 -18.78
C ALA A 8 1.94 0.26 -18.10
N ILE A 9 1.81 0.32 -16.79
CA ILE A 9 2.16 1.48 -15.95
C ILE A 9 3.27 1.06 -15.00
N VAL A 10 4.35 1.86 -14.90
CA VAL A 10 5.35 1.73 -13.85
C VAL A 10 5.06 2.78 -12.77
N LEU A 11 4.75 2.31 -11.57
CA LEU A 11 4.57 3.15 -10.39
C LEU A 11 5.91 3.23 -9.63
N CYS A 12 6.55 4.37 -9.66
CA CYS A 12 7.82 4.62 -9.00
C CYS A 12 7.79 5.95 -8.23
N ALA A 13 8.73 6.14 -7.33
CA ALA A 13 8.86 7.37 -6.56
C ALA A 13 10.25 7.99 -6.74
N GLU A 14 10.33 9.31 -6.57
CA GLU A 14 11.59 10.02 -6.45
C GLU A 14 12.12 9.99 -5.00
N GLY A 15 13.43 10.06 -4.83
CA GLY A 15 14.08 10.12 -3.53
C GLY A 15 14.28 8.76 -2.86
N LYS A 16 14.32 8.77 -1.52
CA LYS A 16 14.77 7.60 -0.73
C LYS A 16 13.70 6.54 -0.51
N ASN A 17 12.42 6.91 -0.55
CA ASN A 17 11.32 6.04 -0.13
C ASN A 17 10.29 5.93 -1.24
N PHE A 18 9.66 4.77 -1.34
CA PHE A 18 8.52 4.58 -2.21
C PHE A 18 7.31 5.39 -1.68
N CYS A 19 6.86 5.07 -0.48
CA CYS A 19 5.82 5.83 0.22
C CYS A 19 5.90 5.57 1.73
N ALA A 20 6.29 6.58 2.50
CA ALA A 20 6.49 6.44 3.94
C ALA A 20 5.19 6.51 4.77
N GLY A 21 4.03 6.64 4.11
CA GLY A 21 2.73 6.74 4.77
C GLY A 21 2.39 8.14 5.27
N ALA A 22 1.40 8.22 6.16
CA ALA A 22 0.96 9.48 6.75
C ALA A 22 1.92 9.97 7.84
N GLN A 23 2.08 11.28 7.93
CA GLN A 23 2.77 11.93 9.04
C GLN A 23 1.76 12.29 10.13
N PHE A 24 2.10 12.01 11.38
CA PHE A 24 1.28 12.37 12.54
C PHE A 24 2.05 13.31 13.47
N HIS A 25 1.35 14.30 14.02
CA HIS A 25 1.87 15.19 15.07
C HIS A 25 1.72 14.54 16.45
N ASN A 26 2.41 15.08 17.47
CA ASN A 26 2.39 14.53 18.83
C ASN A 26 0.99 14.54 19.50
N ASP A 27 0.08 15.40 19.05
CA ASP A 27 -1.31 15.44 19.49
C ASP A 27 -2.21 14.40 18.79
N GLY A 28 -1.64 13.54 17.94
CA GLY A 28 -2.36 12.57 17.14
C GLY A 28 -3.01 13.14 15.87
N SER A 29 -2.92 14.46 15.66
CA SER A 29 -3.38 15.05 14.40
C SER A 29 -2.46 14.66 13.24
N ARG A 30 -3.01 14.61 12.02
CA ARG A 30 -2.21 14.36 10.83
C ARG A 30 -1.57 15.66 10.33
N GLY A 31 -0.33 15.55 9.90
CA GLY A 31 0.36 16.58 9.14
C GLY A 31 -0.09 16.60 7.68
N GLY A 32 -1.38 16.88 7.44
CA GLY A 32 -1.97 16.96 6.10
C GLY A 32 -3.36 16.33 6.04
N GLU A 33 -4.13 16.71 5.04
CA GLU A 33 -5.48 16.22 4.82
C GLU A 33 -5.48 14.78 4.31
N ILE A 34 -6.45 13.96 4.77
CA ILE A 34 -6.76 12.64 4.20
C ILE A 34 -7.65 12.81 2.96
N THR A 35 -7.41 13.84 2.20
CA THR A 35 -8.25 14.16 1.06
C THR A 35 -7.47 14.02 -0.23
N ALA A 36 -8.10 13.35 -1.20
CA ALA A 36 -7.77 13.45 -2.60
C ALA A 36 -8.67 14.49 -3.24
N LYS A 37 -8.31 14.99 -4.41
CA LYS A 37 -9.17 15.87 -5.20
C LYS A 37 -9.84 15.08 -6.32
N ASN A 38 -11.14 15.31 -6.51
CA ASN A 38 -11.84 14.88 -7.69
C ASN A 38 -11.40 15.72 -8.91
N ALA A 39 -11.80 15.31 -10.11
CA ALA A 39 -11.52 16.05 -11.35
C ALA A 39 -12.11 17.47 -11.34
N ASP A 40 -13.20 17.70 -10.61
CA ASP A 40 -13.84 19.00 -10.41
C ASP A 40 -13.20 19.86 -9.30
N GLY A 41 -12.14 19.36 -8.66
CA GLY A 41 -11.43 20.03 -7.57
C GLY A 41 -12.05 19.85 -6.17
N SER A 42 -13.21 19.19 -6.05
CA SER A 42 -13.82 18.89 -4.75
C SER A 42 -12.96 17.88 -3.96
N ALA A 43 -12.95 18.03 -2.64
CA ALA A 43 -12.25 17.11 -1.75
C ALA A 43 -13.03 15.79 -1.58
N ARG A 44 -12.33 14.66 -1.61
CA ARG A 44 -12.87 13.34 -1.25
C ARG A 44 -11.95 12.61 -0.32
N HIS A 45 -12.45 11.62 0.41
CA HIS A 45 -11.61 10.82 1.28
C HIS A 45 -10.58 10.02 0.48
N LEU A 46 -9.36 9.87 1.01
CA LEU A 46 -8.27 9.14 0.34
C LEU A 46 -8.65 7.70 -0.05
N TYR A 47 -9.49 7.03 0.75
CA TYR A 47 -9.94 5.66 0.45
C TYR A 47 -10.93 5.59 -0.73
N ASP A 48 -11.65 6.67 -1.03
CA ASP A 48 -12.46 6.74 -2.25
C ASP A 48 -11.54 6.86 -3.48
N ALA A 49 -10.40 7.56 -3.35
CA ALA A 49 -9.37 7.56 -4.39
C ALA A 49 -8.67 6.20 -4.55
N ALA A 50 -8.51 5.44 -3.46
CA ALA A 50 -7.99 4.07 -3.53
C ALA A 50 -8.89 3.17 -4.39
N PHE A 51 -10.22 3.31 -4.29
CA PHE A 51 -11.16 2.57 -5.13
C PHE A 51 -10.90 2.78 -6.63
N ASP A 52 -10.61 4.02 -7.05
CA ASP A 52 -10.31 4.33 -8.47
C ASP A 52 -9.02 3.63 -8.92
N LEU A 53 -8.00 3.59 -8.06
CA LEU A 53 -6.76 2.85 -8.36
C LEU A 53 -7.06 1.37 -8.65
N PHE A 54 -7.83 0.72 -7.80
CA PHE A 54 -8.18 -0.70 -7.97
C PHE A 54 -9.11 -0.96 -9.15
N SER A 55 -9.77 0.07 -9.68
CA SER A 55 -10.60 0.01 -10.90
C SER A 55 -9.79 0.18 -12.19
N CYS A 56 -8.51 0.50 -12.11
CA CYS A 56 -7.60 0.60 -13.25
C CYS A 56 -7.59 -0.70 -14.06
N LYS A 57 -7.64 -0.60 -15.40
CA LYS A 57 -7.62 -1.75 -16.32
C LYS A 57 -6.20 -2.10 -16.78
N THR A 58 -5.35 -1.08 -16.89
CA THR A 58 -3.97 -1.22 -17.33
C THR A 58 -3.14 -1.90 -16.25
N PRO A 59 -2.30 -2.89 -16.57
CA PRO A 59 -1.39 -3.52 -15.61
C PRO A 59 -0.43 -2.53 -14.98
N VAL A 60 -0.17 -2.69 -13.68
CA VAL A 60 0.70 -1.81 -12.90
C VAL A 60 1.86 -2.59 -12.29
N VAL A 61 3.08 -2.13 -12.51
CA VAL A 61 4.32 -2.64 -11.89
C VAL A 61 4.85 -1.58 -10.92
N ALA A 62 4.95 -1.90 -9.63
CA ALA A 62 5.53 -1.01 -8.64
C ALA A 62 7.04 -1.25 -8.49
N ALA A 63 7.83 -0.19 -8.59
CA ALA A 63 9.26 -0.17 -8.28
C ALA A 63 9.45 0.35 -6.84
N VAL A 64 9.73 -0.54 -5.89
CA VAL A 64 9.71 -0.22 -4.46
C VAL A 64 11.11 -0.08 -3.90
N GLN A 65 11.56 1.19 -3.75
CA GLN A 65 12.78 1.54 -3.02
C GLN A 65 12.45 1.99 -1.58
N GLY A 66 13.37 1.80 -0.67
CA GLY A 66 13.28 2.35 0.68
C GLY A 66 12.00 1.95 1.42
N ALA A 67 11.27 2.91 1.97
CA ALA A 67 10.13 2.64 2.82
C ALA A 67 8.81 2.55 2.04
N ALA A 68 8.03 1.50 2.31
CA ALA A 68 6.62 1.32 1.99
C ALA A 68 5.87 1.05 3.31
N VAL A 69 5.28 2.08 3.91
CA VAL A 69 4.80 2.05 5.31
C VAL A 69 3.31 2.40 5.38
N GLY A 70 2.55 1.62 6.12
CA GLY A 70 1.13 1.87 6.35
C GLY A 70 0.34 1.96 5.04
N GLY A 71 -0.26 3.10 4.76
CA GLY A 71 -0.92 3.35 3.46
C GLY A 71 0.03 3.21 2.26
N GLY A 72 1.33 3.49 2.43
CA GLY A 72 2.35 3.27 1.39
C GLY A 72 2.56 1.79 1.08
N LEU A 73 2.44 0.89 2.06
CA LEU A 73 2.38 -0.54 1.82
C LEU A 73 1.11 -0.89 1.02
N GLY A 74 -0.04 -0.29 1.37
CA GLY A 74 -1.28 -0.48 0.60
C GLY A 74 -1.16 -0.04 -0.86
N VAL A 75 -0.47 1.08 -1.12
CA VAL A 75 -0.14 1.52 -2.50
C VAL A 75 0.77 0.51 -3.22
N ALA A 76 1.76 -0.07 -2.54
CA ALA A 76 2.56 -1.14 -3.13
C ALA A 76 1.72 -2.39 -3.44
N CYS A 77 0.82 -2.77 -2.54
CA CYS A 77 -0.08 -3.93 -2.72
C CYS A 77 -1.17 -3.72 -3.79
N PHE A 78 -1.48 -2.48 -4.15
CA PHE A 78 -2.36 -2.16 -5.28
C PHE A 78 -1.81 -2.68 -6.62
N ALA A 79 -0.52 -2.53 -6.87
CA ALA A 79 0.10 -2.94 -8.13
C ALA A 79 -0.11 -4.44 -8.42
N ASP A 80 -0.11 -4.80 -9.70
CA ASP A 80 -0.16 -6.19 -10.11
C ASP A 80 1.14 -6.91 -9.72
N PHE A 81 2.27 -6.26 -9.93
CA PHE A 81 3.61 -6.76 -9.61
C PHE A 81 4.41 -5.74 -8.80
N ARG A 82 5.34 -6.23 -7.97
CA ARG A 82 6.26 -5.43 -7.15
C ARG A 82 7.69 -5.90 -7.40
N ILE A 83 8.50 -4.99 -7.91
CA ILE A 83 9.94 -5.17 -8.00
C ILE A 83 10.55 -4.32 -6.89
N ALA A 84 11.42 -4.89 -6.09
CA ALA A 84 12.00 -4.18 -4.94
C ALA A 84 13.51 -4.35 -4.86
N ALA A 85 14.14 -3.43 -4.13
CA ALA A 85 15.53 -3.58 -3.73
C ALA A 85 15.64 -4.31 -2.38
N PRO A 86 16.75 -5.01 -2.08
CA PRO A 86 16.99 -5.63 -0.77
C PRO A 86 16.82 -4.66 0.40
N GLU A 87 17.18 -3.38 0.20
CA GLU A 87 17.08 -2.29 1.18
C GLU A 87 15.66 -1.78 1.37
N ALA A 88 14.69 -2.20 0.57
CA ALA A 88 13.28 -1.83 0.75
C ALA A 88 12.78 -2.30 2.13
N ARG A 89 11.84 -1.55 2.69
CA ARG A 89 11.31 -1.81 4.02
C ARG A 89 9.79 -1.72 3.98
N PHE A 90 9.15 -2.82 4.29
CA PHE A 90 7.71 -2.95 4.30
C PHE A 90 7.21 -3.07 5.74
N THR A 91 6.17 -2.32 6.10
CA THR A 91 5.55 -2.46 7.41
C THR A 91 4.09 -1.99 7.42
N ALA A 92 3.24 -2.75 8.10
CA ALA A 92 1.85 -2.41 8.43
C ALA A 92 1.77 -1.99 9.91
N ASN A 93 2.40 -0.87 10.27
CA ASN A 93 2.62 -0.44 11.66
C ASN A 93 1.38 0.08 12.40
N PHE A 94 0.18 -0.07 11.87
CA PHE A 94 -1.05 0.50 12.41
C PHE A 94 -1.34 0.07 13.86
N ALA A 95 -1.23 -1.23 14.17
CA ALA A 95 -1.43 -1.72 15.53
C ALA A 95 -0.45 -1.11 16.55
N ARG A 96 0.79 -0.80 16.13
CA ARG A 96 1.78 -0.09 16.96
C ARG A 96 1.48 1.39 17.13
N LEU A 97 0.59 1.94 16.30
CA LEU A 97 0.04 3.28 16.43
C LEU A 97 -1.27 3.31 17.22
N GLY A 98 -1.77 2.15 17.66
CA GLY A 98 -3.01 2.04 18.40
C GLY A 98 -4.28 2.13 17.56
N PHE A 99 -4.22 1.91 16.24
CA PHE A 99 -5.41 1.94 15.39
C PHE A 99 -5.44 0.88 14.29
N HIS A 100 -6.56 0.79 13.59
CA HIS A 100 -6.81 -0.21 12.57
C HIS A 100 -5.99 0.07 11.31
N HIS A 101 -5.57 -0.98 10.61
CA HIS A 101 -4.95 -0.86 9.29
C HIS A 101 -5.91 -0.26 8.27
N GLY A 102 -5.39 0.12 7.11
CA GLY A 102 -6.18 0.78 6.06
C GLY A 102 -5.60 0.57 4.68
N PHE A 103 -6.16 1.30 3.71
CA PHE A 103 -5.78 1.28 2.31
C PHE A 103 -5.92 -0.12 1.68
N ALA A 104 -7.02 -0.79 1.97
CA ALA A 104 -7.39 -2.11 1.45
C ALA A 104 -6.43 -3.25 1.81
N LEU A 105 -5.56 -3.08 2.82
CA LEU A 105 -4.68 -4.15 3.31
C LEU A 105 -5.45 -5.36 3.84
N THR A 106 -6.71 -5.19 4.25
CA THR A 106 -7.63 -6.28 4.58
C THR A 106 -7.76 -7.31 3.46
N VAL A 107 -7.78 -6.85 2.21
CA VAL A 107 -7.98 -7.67 1.01
C VAL A 107 -6.65 -8.01 0.34
N THR A 108 -5.79 -7.01 0.16
CA THR A 108 -4.62 -7.15 -0.70
C THR A 108 -3.48 -7.91 -0.04
N LEU A 109 -3.22 -7.67 1.24
CA LEU A 109 -2.09 -8.30 1.91
C LEU A 109 -2.27 -9.83 2.05
N PRO A 110 -3.42 -10.36 2.52
CA PRO A 110 -3.64 -11.80 2.58
C PRO A 110 -3.61 -12.49 1.22
N ALA A 111 -4.06 -11.80 0.16
CA ALA A 111 -4.01 -12.34 -1.20
C ALA A 111 -2.59 -12.53 -1.71
N LEU A 112 -1.62 -11.74 -1.23
CA LEU A 112 -0.21 -11.82 -1.62
C LEU A 112 0.59 -12.80 -0.75
N VAL A 113 0.46 -12.71 0.57
CA VAL A 113 1.33 -13.43 1.51
C VAL A 113 0.64 -14.56 2.28
N GLY A 114 -0.64 -14.79 1.99
CA GLY A 114 -1.48 -15.71 2.74
C GLY A 114 -1.97 -15.14 4.07
N GLN A 115 -3.07 -15.70 4.58
CA GLN A 115 -3.78 -15.18 5.76
C GLN A 115 -2.90 -15.11 7.01
N GLN A 116 -2.14 -16.16 7.32
CA GLN A 116 -1.36 -16.22 8.56
C GLN A 116 -0.23 -15.19 8.59
N LYS A 117 0.49 -15.02 7.46
CA LYS A 117 1.56 -14.03 7.37
C LYS A 117 1.00 -12.60 7.37
N ALA A 118 -0.14 -12.37 6.75
CA ALA A 118 -0.82 -11.08 6.82
C ALA A 118 -1.21 -10.72 8.25
N LEU A 119 -1.79 -11.66 9.02
CA LEU A 119 -2.13 -11.45 10.44
C LEU A 119 -0.88 -11.14 11.28
N GLU A 120 0.21 -11.90 11.08
CA GLU A 120 1.47 -11.65 11.78
C GLU A 120 1.96 -10.21 11.53
N LEU A 121 2.01 -9.77 10.27
CA LEU A 121 2.47 -8.43 9.91
C LEU A 121 1.54 -7.33 10.45
N LEU A 122 0.21 -7.54 10.38
CA LEU A 122 -0.78 -6.56 10.84
C LEU A 122 -0.83 -6.46 12.37
N TYR A 123 -0.71 -7.57 13.10
CA TYR A 123 -0.80 -7.57 14.56
C TYR A 123 0.50 -7.07 15.21
N THR A 124 1.65 -7.46 14.65
CA THR A 124 2.95 -7.09 15.23
C THR A 124 3.46 -5.74 14.76
N GLY A 125 2.98 -5.26 13.59
CA GLY A 125 3.56 -4.12 12.91
C GLY A 125 5.05 -4.33 12.60
N ALA A 126 5.47 -5.58 12.39
CA ALA A 126 6.85 -5.92 12.08
C ALA A 126 7.31 -5.23 10.79
N ARG A 127 8.57 -4.82 10.79
CA ARG A 127 9.24 -4.32 9.60
C ARG A 127 10.02 -5.46 8.97
N ILE A 128 9.78 -5.72 7.69
CA ILE A 128 10.52 -6.69 6.89
C ILE A 128 11.30 -5.97 5.79
N ASN A 129 12.44 -6.52 5.40
CA ASN A 129 13.26 -6.03 4.28
C ASN A 129 12.81 -6.64 2.94
N GLY A 130 13.48 -6.24 1.84
CA GLY A 130 13.16 -6.75 0.51
C GLY A 130 13.35 -8.26 0.37
N ASP A 131 14.40 -8.82 0.97
CA ASP A 131 14.68 -10.27 0.94
C ASP A 131 13.58 -11.07 1.65
N GLU A 132 13.15 -10.62 2.83
CA GLU A 132 12.06 -11.25 3.58
C GLU A 132 10.73 -11.11 2.84
N ALA A 133 10.49 -9.94 2.23
CA ALA A 133 9.30 -9.67 1.44
C ALA A 133 9.21 -10.57 0.21
N ALA A 134 10.33 -10.83 -0.49
CA ALA A 134 10.39 -11.77 -1.59
C ALA A 134 10.14 -13.22 -1.13
N LYS A 135 10.72 -13.65 -0.02
CA LYS A 135 10.52 -15.00 0.54
C LYS A 135 9.07 -15.33 0.86
N ILE A 136 8.28 -14.32 1.28
CA ILE A 136 6.87 -14.52 1.65
C ILE A 136 5.90 -14.21 0.51
N GLY A 137 6.39 -13.89 -0.70
CA GLY A 137 5.56 -13.58 -1.88
C GLY A 137 4.98 -12.17 -1.91
N LEU A 138 5.44 -11.26 -1.03
CA LEU A 138 5.04 -9.86 -1.09
C LEU A 138 5.73 -9.11 -2.25
N VAL A 139 6.93 -9.53 -2.62
CA VAL A 139 7.74 -8.98 -3.73
C VAL A 139 7.93 -10.07 -4.77
N ASP A 140 7.69 -9.73 -6.04
CA ASP A 140 7.77 -10.66 -7.16
C ASP A 140 9.21 -10.82 -7.68
N HIS A 141 9.95 -9.70 -7.76
CA HIS A 141 11.36 -9.70 -8.18
C HIS A 141 12.22 -8.83 -7.27
N LEU A 142 13.40 -9.34 -6.92
CA LEU A 142 14.39 -8.63 -6.11
C LEU A 142 15.59 -8.29 -6.99
N VAL A 143 15.94 -6.99 -7.06
CA VAL A 143 17.04 -6.48 -7.88
C VAL A 143 17.87 -5.45 -7.11
N PRO A 144 19.14 -5.21 -7.49
CA PRO A 144 19.92 -4.13 -6.91
C PRO A 144 19.21 -2.78 -7.04
N LEU A 145 19.36 -1.90 -6.03
CA LEU A 145 18.70 -0.58 -6.02
C LEU A 145 19.03 0.25 -7.27
N ALA A 146 20.26 0.15 -7.79
CA ALA A 146 20.68 0.86 -9.00
C ALA A 146 19.89 0.44 -10.25
N ASP A 147 19.42 -0.80 -10.29
CA ASP A 147 18.74 -1.39 -11.44
C ASP A 147 17.21 -1.40 -11.26
N LEU A 148 16.70 -0.92 -10.12
CA LEU A 148 15.30 -1.08 -9.74
C LEU A 148 14.33 -0.47 -10.77
N ARG A 149 14.56 0.78 -11.18
CA ARG A 149 13.66 1.48 -12.12
C ARG A 149 13.74 0.87 -13.52
N SER A 150 14.96 0.56 -14.00
CA SER A 150 15.13 -0.09 -15.31
C SER A 150 14.50 -1.46 -15.36
N SER A 151 14.70 -2.29 -14.33
CA SER A 151 14.07 -3.62 -14.24
C SER A 151 12.53 -3.55 -14.22
N ALA A 152 11.96 -2.55 -13.55
CA ALA A 152 10.52 -2.36 -13.56
C ALA A 152 9.99 -1.93 -14.93
N ILE A 153 10.74 -1.09 -15.65
CA ILE A 153 10.43 -0.69 -17.03
C ILE A 153 10.56 -1.88 -17.97
N ASP A 154 11.62 -2.67 -17.85
CA ASP A 154 11.86 -3.86 -18.67
C ASP A 154 10.73 -4.88 -18.49
N PHE A 155 10.33 -5.14 -17.24
CA PHE A 155 9.22 -6.06 -16.95
C PHE A 155 7.87 -5.52 -17.46
N ALA A 156 7.60 -4.23 -17.29
CA ALA A 156 6.41 -3.61 -17.85
C ALA A 156 6.42 -3.64 -19.39
N SER A 157 7.59 -3.49 -20.00
CA SER A 157 7.78 -3.58 -21.45
C SER A 157 7.53 -5.01 -21.96
N GLU A 158 7.94 -6.04 -21.20
CA GLU A 158 7.63 -7.43 -21.52
C GLU A 158 6.11 -7.66 -21.52
N ILE A 159 5.38 -7.18 -20.52
CA ILE A 159 3.91 -7.22 -20.50
C ILE A 159 3.34 -6.52 -21.74
N ALA A 160 3.89 -5.37 -22.11
CA ALA A 160 3.43 -4.57 -23.23
C ALA A 160 3.67 -5.21 -24.61
N THR A 161 4.51 -6.26 -24.72
CA THR A 161 4.66 -7.06 -25.96
C THR A 161 3.46 -7.98 -26.24
N SER A 162 2.66 -8.26 -25.22
CA SER A 162 1.46 -9.08 -25.34
C SER A 162 0.29 -8.27 -25.92
N ALA A 163 -0.70 -8.97 -26.49
CA ALA A 163 -1.89 -8.34 -27.03
C ALA A 163 -2.67 -7.59 -25.94
N PRO A 164 -2.84 -6.25 -26.03
CA PRO A 164 -3.36 -5.43 -24.92
C PRO A 164 -4.75 -5.86 -24.47
N LEU A 165 -5.68 -6.10 -25.39
CA LEU A 165 -7.03 -6.56 -25.03
C LEU A 165 -7.04 -7.93 -24.35
N ALA A 166 -6.09 -8.82 -24.67
CA ALA A 166 -5.96 -10.11 -24.00
C ALA A 166 -5.45 -9.91 -22.56
N VAL A 167 -4.45 -9.05 -22.35
CA VAL A 167 -3.92 -8.72 -21.02
C VAL A 167 -5.00 -8.09 -20.14
N GLU A 168 -5.74 -7.12 -20.66
CA GLU A 168 -6.87 -6.49 -19.96
C GLU A 168 -7.96 -7.51 -19.59
N SER A 169 -8.32 -8.39 -20.53
CA SER A 169 -9.32 -9.45 -20.28
C SER A 169 -8.87 -10.42 -19.20
N ILE A 170 -7.60 -10.86 -19.23
CA ILE A 170 -7.01 -11.72 -18.19
C ILE A 170 -7.03 -11.00 -16.85
N ARG A 171 -6.57 -9.75 -16.81
CA ARG A 171 -6.56 -8.93 -15.59
C ARG A 171 -7.96 -8.75 -15.02
N GLN A 172 -8.95 -8.48 -15.87
CA GLN A 172 -10.37 -8.37 -15.46
C GLN A 172 -10.88 -9.70 -14.88
N THR A 173 -10.53 -10.82 -15.45
CA THR A 173 -10.91 -12.16 -14.94
C THR A 173 -10.27 -12.42 -13.57
N MET A 174 -8.98 -12.11 -13.43
CA MET A 174 -8.21 -12.41 -12.21
C MET A 174 -8.47 -11.39 -11.08
N ARG A 175 -8.71 -10.13 -11.39
CA ARG A 175 -8.77 -9.02 -10.42
C ARG A 175 -10.07 -8.21 -10.46
N GLY A 176 -11.00 -8.45 -11.37
CA GLY A 176 -12.21 -7.65 -11.52
C GLY A 176 -13.15 -7.64 -10.31
N HIS A 177 -12.98 -8.58 -9.37
CA HIS A 177 -13.68 -8.60 -8.09
C HIS A 177 -13.09 -7.61 -7.05
N LEU A 178 -11.83 -7.19 -7.23
CA LEU A 178 -11.12 -6.37 -6.24
C LEU A 178 -11.78 -5.01 -5.97
N PRO A 179 -12.25 -4.23 -6.95
CA PRO A 179 -12.82 -2.91 -6.66
C PRO A 179 -13.96 -2.96 -5.63
N GLN A 180 -14.88 -3.93 -5.75
CA GLN A 180 -15.97 -4.10 -4.79
C GLN A 180 -15.50 -4.60 -3.43
N ALA A 181 -14.57 -5.57 -3.40
CA ALA A 181 -13.97 -6.08 -2.17
C ALA A 181 -13.18 -4.98 -1.44
N VAL A 182 -12.44 -4.15 -2.18
CA VAL A 182 -11.70 -2.99 -1.67
C VAL A 182 -12.66 -1.95 -1.09
N LYS A 183 -13.76 -1.63 -1.80
CA LYS A 183 -14.76 -0.67 -1.29
C LYS A 183 -15.33 -1.11 0.06
N ALA A 184 -15.76 -2.36 0.17
CA ALA A 184 -16.30 -2.92 1.42
C ALA A 184 -15.25 -2.93 2.54
N ALA A 185 -14.00 -3.31 2.22
CA ALA A 185 -12.91 -3.33 3.19
C ALA A 185 -12.56 -1.92 3.67
N THR A 186 -12.41 -0.94 2.76
CA THR A 186 -12.03 0.43 3.11
C THR A 186 -13.12 1.16 3.88
N ASP A 187 -14.41 0.87 3.66
CA ASP A 187 -15.50 1.38 4.48
C ASP A 187 -15.35 0.90 5.94
N ARG A 188 -15.11 -0.41 6.13
CA ARG A 188 -14.89 -0.99 7.46
C ARG A 188 -13.58 -0.48 8.10
N GLU A 189 -12.49 -0.40 7.35
CA GLU A 189 -11.20 0.10 7.80
C GLU A 189 -11.33 1.56 8.29
N LYS A 190 -12.08 2.40 7.56
CA LYS A 190 -12.34 3.79 7.92
C LYS A 190 -13.14 3.88 9.23
N GLU A 191 -14.24 3.14 9.34
CA GLU A 191 -15.07 3.09 10.56
C GLU A 191 -14.23 2.74 11.80
N GLU A 192 -13.41 1.69 11.71
CA GLU A 192 -12.53 1.27 12.81
C GLU A 192 -11.42 2.28 13.11
N GLN A 193 -10.84 2.90 12.09
CA GLN A 193 -9.86 3.95 12.30
C GLN A 193 -10.47 5.17 13.00
N ASP A 194 -11.67 5.59 12.60
CA ASP A 194 -12.35 6.72 13.21
C ASP A 194 -12.69 6.43 14.69
N ARG A 195 -13.16 5.21 14.99
CA ARG A 195 -13.42 4.76 16.35
C ARG A 195 -12.16 4.77 17.23
N LEU A 196 -11.06 4.20 16.72
CA LEU A 196 -9.83 4.00 17.49
C LEU A 196 -9.03 5.29 17.67
N ARG A 197 -9.16 6.28 16.78
CA ARG A 197 -8.53 7.60 16.95
C ARG A 197 -9.03 8.36 18.18
N GLY A 198 -10.20 8.02 18.71
CA GLY A 198 -10.71 8.57 19.94
C GLY A 198 -10.07 8.03 21.22
N THR A 199 -9.21 7.00 21.12
CA THR A 199 -8.63 6.30 22.28
C THR A 199 -7.34 6.95 22.78
N ASP A 200 -7.00 6.70 24.04
CA ASP A 200 -5.73 7.09 24.61
C ASP A 200 -4.58 6.25 24.03
N ASP A 201 -4.86 4.99 23.66
CA ASP A 201 -3.89 4.12 22.98
C ASP A 201 -3.44 4.68 21.60
N TRP A 202 -4.33 5.36 20.87
CA TRP A 202 -3.94 6.08 19.65
C TRP A 202 -2.96 7.22 19.95
N LYS A 203 -3.25 8.06 20.95
CA LYS A 203 -2.37 9.17 21.36
C LYS A 203 -1.00 8.65 21.80
N GLU A 204 -1.01 7.60 22.64
CA GLU A 204 0.21 6.95 23.10
C GLU A 204 1.01 6.34 21.95
N GLY A 205 0.37 5.62 21.02
CA GLY A 205 1.03 5.01 19.88
C GLY A 205 1.73 6.03 18.99
N VAL A 206 1.08 7.16 18.71
CA VAL A 206 1.66 8.28 17.93
C VAL A 206 2.81 8.92 18.68
N ALA A 207 2.66 9.21 19.99
CA ALA A 207 3.72 9.79 20.82
C ALA A 207 4.94 8.87 20.87
N ALA A 208 4.72 7.58 21.14
CA ALA A 208 5.79 6.57 21.18
C ALA A 208 6.55 6.44 19.86
N MET A 209 5.83 6.50 18.72
CA MET A 209 6.46 6.49 17.41
C MET A 209 7.37 7.70 17.19
N ASN A 210 6.90 8.91 17.52
CA ASN A 210 7.66 10.14 17.36
C ASN A 210 8.88 10.17 18.29
N GLU A 211 8.74 9.68 19.52
CA GLU A 211 9.80 9.56 20.52
C GLU A 211 10.71 8.33 20.31
N ARG A 212 10.39 7.46 19.35
CA ARG A 212 11.13 6.22 19.05
C ARG A 212 11.26 5.27 20.24
N ARG A 213 10.21 5.16 21.05
CA ARG A 213 10.10 4.25 22.18
C ARG A 213 9.03 3.17 21.95
N VAL A 214 9.00 2.19 22.82
CA VAL A 214 7.93 1.19 22.86
C VAL A 214 6.68 1.85 23.47
N PRO A 215 5.49 1.74 22.84
CA PRO A 215 4.25 2.25 23.40
C PRO A 215 3.80 1.45 24.63
N ASN A 216 3.12 2.11 25.56
CA ASN A 216 2.52 1.52 26.75
C ASN A 216 0.99 1.61 26.67
N PHE A 217 0.36 0.68 26.00
CA PHE A 217 -1.08 0.66 25.76
C PHE A 217 -1.89 0.26 26.98
N SER A 218 -3.04 0.90 27.17
CA SER A 218 -3.92 0.73 28.36
C SER A 218 -5.33 0.23 28.04
N ARG A 219 -5.67 0.05 26.76
CA ARG A 219 -7.03 -0.29 26.25
C ARG A 219 -8.09 0.78 26.56
N LYS A 220 -7.72 2.04 26.59
CA LYS A 220 -8.60 3.18 26.84
C LYS A 220 -8.64 4.12 25.65
#